data_7aca5d1fd8c3011b1dd308ef7122e39e
#
_entry.id   7aca5d1fd8c3011b1dd308ef7122e39e
#
_cell.length_a   1.000
_cell.length_b   1.000
_cell.length_c   1.000
_cell.angle_alpha   90.00
_cell.angle_beta   90.00
_cell.angle_gamma   90.00
#
_symmetry.space_group_name_H-M   'P 1'
#
loop_
_entity.id
_entity.type
_entity.pdbx_description
1 polymer ?
#
loop_
_entity_poly.entity_id
_entity_poly.type
_entity_poly.pdbx_seq_one_letter_code
_entity_poly.pdbx_strand_id
1 'polypeptide(L)'
;DMVAALEEVKNADMVFAVGGGRAVDTCKYVAEKLDKPLFTFPTIASNCAPVTAIGVFYNPDDSFKDYFYPTRCPLHTFIDTQVIAEAPEKLLWAGIGDALSKECEVELCTRGRDLPHTPLMGRTMAACCTDPLVSYGKQALEQCRANVAGDALAQVALCIIVSTGIVSNFTTTANDYYYNSSLAHCVYYGAPLVPASGHNHLHGEIVSFGVLTLLTYDKNFARRDELLAFNASVGLPVTLAQIELTENDLQTVADKAATVLEWRCSLQTFTKEAFVQAMRDADAAGKKYLANQ
;
A
#
# COMPACT_ATOMS: atom_id res chain seq x y z
N ASP A 1 2.49 24.70 0.45
CA ASP A 1 2.32 26.07 0.91
C ASP A 1 1.98 27.06 -0.23
N MET A 2 2.64 26.95 -1.39
CA MET A 2 2.42 27.87 -2.52
C MET A 2 0.96 27.91 -2.99
N VAL A 3 0.35 26.73 -3.24
CA VAL A 3 -1.04 26.63 -3.70
C VAL A 3 -2.03 27.22 -2.68
N ALA A 4 -1.86 26.90 -1.39
CA ALA A 4 -2.72 27.42 -0.32
C ALA A 4 -2.57 28.93 -0.09
N ALA A 5 -1.56 29.58 -0.66
CA ALA A 5 -1.35 31.03 -0.57
C ALA A 5 -2.06 31.81 -1.67
N LEU A 6 -2.54 31.16 -2.73
CA LEU A 6 -3.26 31.82 -3.83
C LEU A 6 -4.63 32.32 -3.37
N GLU A 7 -4.97 33.55 -3.75
CA GLU A 7 -6.25 34.19 -3.33
C GLU A 7 -7.46 33.42 -3.88
N GLU A 8 -7.38 32.91 -5.10
CA GLU A 8 -8.43 32.09 -5.71
C GLU A 8 -8.70 30.82 -4.91
N VAL A 9 -7.65 30.20 -4.38
CA VAL A 9 -7.77 28.98 -3.56
C VAL A 9 -8.32 29.29 -2.17
N LYS A 10 -7.91 30.42 -1.57
CA LYS A 10 -8.45 30.86 -0.27
C LYS A 10 -9.94 31.17 -0.36
N ASN A 11 -10.39 31.75 -1.47
CA ASN A 11 -11.78 32.13 -1.70
C ASN A 11 -12.67 31.00 -2.21
N ALA A 12 -12.12 29.81 -2.52
CA ALA A 12 -12.89 28.65 -2.92
C ALA A 12 -13.74 28.12 -1.76
N ASP A 13 -14.94 27.62 -2.04
CA ASP A 13 -15.84 27.02 -1.03
C ASP A 13 -15.44 25.59 -0.65
N MET A 14 -14.78 24.87 -1.56
CA MET A 14 -14.40 23.47 -1.40
C MET A 14 -13.18 23.11 -2.25
N VAL A 15 -12.58 21.96 -1.98
CA VAL A 15 -11.46 21.38 -2.75
C VAL A 15 -11.91 20.09 -3.44
N PHE A 16 -11.68 20.00 -4.74
CA PHE A 16 -11.83 18.78 -5.52
C PHE A 16 -10.45 18.22 -5.83
N ALA A 17 -10.15 17.04 -5.27
CA ALA A 17 -8.92 16.31 -5.52
C ALA A 17 -9.13 15.32 -6.67
N VAL A 18 -8.77 15.71 -7.88
CA VAL A 18 -8.87 14.88 -9.09
C VAL A 18 -7.47 14.36 -9.44
N GLY A 19 -7.27 13.04 -9.39
CA GLY A 19 -5.98 12.44 -9.73
C GLY A 19 -5.60 11.22 -8.92
N GLY A 20 -4.33 10.84 -8.99
CA GLY A 20 -3.74 9.77 -8.18
C GLY A 20 -3.31 10.25 -6.79
N GLY A 21 -2.67 9.35 -6.01
CA GLY A 21 -2.33 9.58 -4.60
C GLY A 21 -1.63 10.90 -4.30
N ARG A 22 -0.62 11.29 -5.08
CA ARG A 22 0.10 12.57 -4.87
C ARG A 22 -0.79 13.81 -5.01
N ALA A 23 -1.69 13.80 -6.01
CA ALA A 23 -2.65 14.89 -6.20
C ALA A 23 -3.62 14.95 -5.02
N VAL A 24 -4.14 13.79 -4.61
CA VAL A 24 -5.06 13.67 -3.48
C VAL A 24 -4.39 14.15 -2.19
N ASP A 25 -3.17 13.69 -1.89
CA ASP A 25 -2.46 14.09 -0.65
C ASP A 25 -2.11 15.58 -0.63
N THR A 26 -1.75 16.15 -1.79
CA THR A 26 -1.57 17.62 -1.91
C THR A 26 -2.87 18.35 -1.61
N CYS A 27 -4.01 17.90 -2.17
CA CYS A 27 -5.32 18.50 -1.92
C CYS A 27 -5.79 18.33 -0.48
N LYS A 28 -5.51 17.20 0.17
CA LYS A 28 -5.74 17.01 1.62
C LYS A 28 -5.04 18.08 2.45
N TYR A 29 -3.76 18.32 2.15
CA TYR A 29 -2.99 19.34 2.84
C TYR A 29 -3.57 20.76 2.63
N VAL A 30 -3.96 21.10 1.41
CA VAL A 30 -4.57 22.39 1.09
C VAL A 30 -5.92 22.54 1.80
N ALA A 31 -6.77 21.52 1.74
CA ALA A 31 -8.08 21.51 2.38
C ALA A 31 -7.99 21.66 3.90
N GLU A 32 -7.08 20.90 4.54
CA GLU A 32 -6.82 21.01 5.98
C GLU A 32 -6.32 22.40 6.36
N LYS A 33 -5.33 22.94 5.64
CA LYS A 33 -4.73 24.24 5.91
C LYS A 33 -5.72 25.42 5.77
N LEU A 34 -6.70 25.29 4.90
CA LEU A 34 -7.70 26.33 4.63
C LEU A 34 -9.06 26.02 5.25
N ASP A 35 -9.17 24.94 6.02
CA ASP A 35 -10.41 24.45 6.61
C ASP A 35 -11.55 24.32 5.58
N LYS A 36 -11.27 23.72 4.42
CA LYS A 36 -12.22 23.54 3.33
C LYS A 36 -12.72 22.11 3.26
N PRO A 37 -14.00 21.88 2.89
CA PRO A 37 -14.50 20.56 2.53
C PRO A 37 -13.69 19.96 1.37
N LEU A 38 -13.32 18.67 1.49
CA LEU A 38 -12.58 17.94 0.47
C LEU A 38 -13.44 16.84 -0.15
N PHE A 39 -13.47 16.79 -1.46
CA PHE A 39 -14.07 15.72 -2.26
C PHE A 39 -12.99 15.11 -3.16
N THR A 40 -12.94 13.79 -3.26
CA THR A 40 -11.91 13.08 -4.03
C THR A 40 -12.49 12.37 -5.24
N PHE A 41 -11.75 12.43 -6.35
CA PHE A 41 -12.07 11.80 -7.63
C PHE A 41 -10.81 11.05 -8.09
N PRO A 42 -10.58 9.81 -7.59
CA PRO A 42 -9.42 9.03 -7.98
C PRO A 42 -9.47 8.67 -9.46
N THR A 43 -8.39 8.97 -10.18
CA THR A 43 -8.25 8.59 -11.60
C THR A 43 -7.51 7.29 -11.79
N ILE A 44 -7.01 6.69 -10.71
CA ILE A 44 -6.31 5.41 -10.66
C ILE A 44 -6.66 4.68 -9.36
N ALA A 45 -6.62 3.36 -9.36
CA ALA A 45 -6.76 2.55 -8.17
C ALA A 45 -5.37 1.97 -7.78
N SER A 46 -4.48 2.81 -7.27
CA SER A 46 -3.12 2.40 -6.88
C SER A 46 -2.88 2.38 -5.37
N ASN A 47 -3.79 2.97 -4.58
CA ASN A 47 -3.75 3.02 -3.12
C ASN A 47 -5.05 3.60 -2.54
N CYS A 48 -5.13 3.69 -1.22
CA CYS A 48 -6.30 4.15 -0.47
C CYS A 48 -6.32 5.66 -0.13
N ALA A 49 -5.38 6.46 -0.62
CA ALA A 49 -5.32 7.89 -0.33
C ALA A 49 -6.67 8.62 -0.51
N PRO A 50 -7.53 8.30 -1.51
CA PRO A 50 -8.79 9.01 -1.71
C PRO A 50 -9.78 8.98 -0.54
N VAL A 51 -9.66 8.06 0.41
CA VAL A 51 -10.61 7.91 1.54
C VAL A 51 -9.94 8.05 2.91
N THR A 52 -8.61 8.26 2.97
CA THR A 52 -7.89 8.26 4.25
C THR A 52 -7.65 9.66 4.80
N ALA A 53 -7.61 9.76 6.14
CA ALA A 53 -7.05 10.91 6.87
C ALA A 53 -5.54 10.73 7.10
N ILE A 54 -4.82 10.25 6.10
CA ILE A 54 -3.37 10.10 6.07
C ILE A 54 -2.90 10.70 4.74
N GLY A 55 -1.86 11.49 4.78
CA GLY A 55 -1.20 12.02 3.58
C GLY A 55 0.31 11.78 3.65
N VAL A 56 0.93 11.67 2.50
CA VAL A 56 2.36 11.42 2.38
C VAL A 56 3.04 12.61 1.73
N PHE A 57 4.09 13.10 2.36
CA PHE A 57 4.98 14.09 1.77
C PHE A 57 6.21 13.41 1.18
N TYR A 58 6.63 13.92 0.04
CA TYR A 58 7.83 13.49 -0.65
C TYR A 58 8.85 14.63 -0.75
N ASN A 59 10.12 14.28 -0.79
CA ASN A 59 11.20 15.20 -1.14
C ASN A 59 11.21 15.49 -2.66
N PRO A 60 11.96 16.51 -3.12
CA PRO A 60 12.08 16.80 -4.55
C PRO A 60 12.67 15.67 -5.39
N ASP A 61 13.39 14.74 -4.79
CA ASP A 61 13.96 13.53 -5.41
C ASP A 61 13.00 12.32 -5.36
N ASP A 62 11.72 12.56 -5.04
CA ASP A 62 10.68 11.55 -4.89
C ASP A 62 10.85 10.58 -3.70
N SER A 63 11.86 10.75 -2.86
CA SER A 63 12.01 9.95 -1.65
C SER A 63 10.93 10.31 -0.61
N PHE A 64 10.54 9.33 0.19
CA PHE A 64 9.62 9.55 1.32
C PHE A 64 10.21 10.59 2.29
N LYS A 65 9.38 11.57 2.67
CA LYS A 65 9.76 12.61 3.62
C LYS A 65 9.10 12.40 4.98
N ASP A 66 7.77 12.42 5.02
CA ASP A 66 7.01 12.35 6.27
C ASP A 66 5.53 12.04 6.00
N TYR A 67 4.81 11.63 7.05
CA TYR A 67 3.36 11.58 7.07
C TYR A 67 2.77 12.88 7.59
N PHE A 68 1.59 13.24 7.10
CA PHE A 68 0.73 14.18 7.79
C PHE A 68 -0.66 13.58 7.99
N TYR A 69 -1.34 14.03 9.04
CA TYR A 69 -2.61 13.48 9.47
C TYR A 69 -3.66 14.59 9.47
N PRO A 70 -4.47 14.72 8.40
CA PRO A 70 -5.61 15.63 8.41
C PRO A 70 -6.57 15.28 9.54
N THR A 71 -7.25 16.29 10.08
CA THR A 71 -8.22 16.10 11.16
C THR A 71 -9.47 15.35 10.74
N ARG A 72 -9.72 15.27 9.43
CA ARG A 72 -10.87 14.57 8.84
C ARG A 72 -10.51 13.90 7.51
N CYS A 73 -11.22 12.80 7.24
CA CYS A 73 -11.22 12.18 5.92
C CYS A 73 -11.87 13.11 4.89
N PRO A 74 -11.67 12.87 3.58
CA PRO A 74 -12.52 13.46 2.54
C PRO A 74 -13.99 13.24 2.84
N LEU A 75 -14.83 14.25 2.59
CA LEU A 75 -16.26 14.17 2.86
C LEU A 75 -16.96 13.15 1.97
N HIS A 76 -16.49 13.01 0.74
CA HIS A 76 -17.00 12.03 -0.20
C HIS A 76 -15.94 11.68 -1.25
N THR A 77 -15.98 10.43 -1.72
CA THR A 77 -15.11 9.91 -2.77
C THR A 77 -15.99 9.43 -3.93
N PHE A 78 -15.77 9.99 -5.11
CA PHE A 78 -16.47 9.62 -6.34
C PHE A 78 -15.57 8.71 -7.17
N ILE A 79 -15.92 7.45 -7.28
CA ILE A 79 -15.14 6.44 -8.00
C ILE A 79 -15.82 6.15 -9.33
N ASP A 80 -15.24 6.66 -10.41
CA ASP A 80 -15.62 6.31 -11.77
C ASP A 80 -14.74 5.15 -12.25
N THR A 81 -15.33 3.97 -12.36
CA THR A 81 -14.61 2.76 -12.76
C THR A 81 -14.18 2.78 -14.22
N GLN A 82 -14.83 3.57 -15.08
CA GLN A 82 -14.41 3.73 -16.47
C GLN A 82 -13.11 4.54 -16.56
N VAL A 83 -12.98 5.61 -15.78
CA VAL A 83 -11.73 6.39 -15.69
C VAL A 83 -10.58 5.50 -15.19
N ILE A 84 -10.85 4.63 -14.21
CA ILE A 84 -9.85 3.67 -13.71
C ILE A 84 -9.50 2.62 -14.77
N ALA A 85 -10.47 2.13 -15.54
CA ALA A 85 -10.26 1.16 -16.61
C ALA A 85 -9.40 1.72 -17.74
N GLU A 86 -9.51 3.01 -18.04
CA GLU A 86 -8.75 3.71 -19.09
C GLU A 86 -7.36 4.17 -18.61
N ALA A 87 -7.07 4.06 -17.32
CA ALA A 87 -5.75 4.38 -16.76
C ALA A 87 -4.72 3.29 -17.14
N PRO A 88 -3.40 3.62 -17.11
CA PRO A 88 -2.38 2.62 -17.36
C PRO A 88 -2.50 1.41 -16.41
N GLU A 89 -2.68 0.20 -16.96
CA GLU A 89 -2.89 -1.05 -16.24
C GLU A 89 -1.89 -1.28 -15.10
N LYS A 90 -0.62 -0.91 -15.34
CA LYS A 90 0.44 -1.08 -14.33
C LYS A 90 0.15 -0.38 -12.99
N LEU A 91 -0.72 0.64 -12.99
CA LEU A 91 -1.10 1.36 -11.77
C LEU A 91 -2.15 0.58 -10.96
N LEU A 92 -3.10 -0.08 -11.63
CA LEU A 92 -4.02 -1.02 -10.99
C LEU A 92 -3.27 -2.25 -10.49
N TRP A 93 -2.36 -2.79 -11.31
CA TRP A 93 -1.51 -3.92 -10.97
C TRP A 93 -0.66 -3.66 -9.71
N ALA A 94 0.01 -2.51 -9.65
CA ALA A 94 0.73 -2.11 -8.44
C ALA A 94 -0.20 -1.87 -7.25
N GLY A 95 -1.41 -1.33 -7.49
CA GLY A 95 -2.43 -1.15 -6.45
C GLY A 95 -2.89 -2.48 -5.84
N ILE A 96 -3.01 -3.53 -6.64
CA ILE A 96 -3.26 -4.88 -6.14
C ILE A 96 -2.12 -5.31 -5.23
N GLY A 97 -0.87 -5.15 -5.67
CA GLY A 97 0.31 -5.51 -4.90
C GLY A 97 0.42 -4.80 -3.56
N ASP A 98 0.10 -3.50 -3.52
CA ASP A 98 0.05 -2.71 -2.29
C ASP A 98 -1.06 -3.19 -1.35
N ALA A 99 -2.26 -3.37 -1.87
CA ALA A 99 -3.43 -3.72 -1.07
C ALA A 99 -3.35 -5.12 -0.44
N LEU A 100 -2.60 -6.07 -1.04
CA LEU A 100 -2.34 -7.40 -0.45
C LEU A 100 -1.65 -7.32 0.92
N SER A 101 -0.95 -6.23 1.23
CA SER A 101 -0.26 -6.06 2.49
C SER A 101 -1.21 -5.83 3.67
N LYS A 102 -2.39 -5.24 3.42
CA LYS A 102 -3.25 -4.68 4.46
C LYS A 102 -3.67 -5.68 5.53
N GLU A 103 -4.21 -6.82 5.13
CA GLU A 103 -4.61 -7.87 6.07
C GLU A 103 -3.42 -8.39 6.88
N CYS A 104 -2.33 -8.75 6.18
CA CYS A 104 -1.16 -9.38 6.80
C CYS A 104 -0.46 -8.45 7.80
N GLU A 105 -0.33 -7.19 7.47
CA GLU A 105 0.34 -6.20 8.33
C GLU A 105 -0.49 -5.81 9.53
N VAL A 106 -1.79 -5.56 9.34
CA VAL A 106 -2.71 -5.25 10.44
C VAL A 106 -2.81 -6.43 11.41
N GLU A 107 -2.87 -7.67 10.90
CA GLU A 107 -2.87 -8.85 11.76
C GLU A 107 -1.57 -8.96 12.56
N LEU A 108 -0.42 -8.79 11.93
CA LEU A 108 0.88 -8.85 12.60
C LEU A 108 1.02 -7.75 13.67
N CYS A 109 0.61 -6.52 13.36
CA CYS A 109 0.70 -5.39 14.29
C CYS A 109 -0.24 -5.50 15.48
N THR A 110 -1.42 -6.11 15.31
CA THR A 110 -2.46 -6.16 16.34
C THR A 110 -2.45 -7.45 17.16
N ARG A 111 -1.70 -8.45 16.72
CA ARG A 111 -1.63 -9.77 17.39
C ARG A 111 -1.19 -9.64 18.86
N GLY A 112 -1.96 -10.27 19.75
CA GLY A 112 -1.69 -10.29 21.19
C GLY A 112 -2.02 -8.98 21.93
N ARG A 113 -2.57 -7.98 21.24
CA ARG A 113 -3.01 -6.73 21.87
C ARG A 113 -4.45 -6.82 22.34
N ASP A 114 -4.72 -6.20 23.48
CA ASP A 114 -6.08 -5.85 23.90
C ASP A 114 -6.48 -4.57 23.16
N LEU A 115 -7.28 -4.71 22.12
CA LEU A 115 -7.61 -3.62 21.23
C LEU A 115 -8.91 -2.94 21.66
N PRO A 116 -8.92 -1.62 21.86
CA PRO A 116 -10.16 -0.87 22.02
C PRO A 116 -11.02 -0.92 20.74
N HIS A 117 -12.28 -0.43 20.86
CA HIS A 117 -13.31 -0.55 19.82
C HIS A 117 -12.81 -0.28 18.39
N THR A 118 -12.20 0.87 18.12
CA THR A 118 -11.89 1.30 16.76
C THR A 118 -10.80 0.44 16.09
N PRO A 119 -9.62 0.22 16.70
CA PRO A 119 -8.62 -0.65 16.08
C PRO A 119 -9.06 -2.13 16.05
N LEU A 120 -9.95 -2.57 16.97
CA LEU A 120 -10.57 -3.90 16.87
C LEU A 120 -11.43 -4.04 15.63
N MET A 121 -12.25 -3.03 15.29
CA MET A 121 -13.00 -2.99 14.04
C MET A 121 -12.07 -3.03 12.84
N GLY A 122 -11.00 -2.21 12.84
CA GLY A 122 -10.00 -2.18 11.76
C GLY A 122 -9.37 -3.55 11.52
N ARG A 123 -8.94 -4.22 12.59
CA ARG A 123 -8.41 -5.57 12.51
C ARG A 123 -9.42 -6.57 11.92
N THR A 124 -10.68 -6.51 12.38
CA THR A 124 -11.72 -7.42 11.91
C THR A 124 -12.03 -7.19 10.42
N MET A 125 -12.07 -5.93 9.98
CA MET A 125 -12.30 -5.57 8.58
C MET A 125 -11.11 -5.86 7.68
N ALA A 126 -9.89 -5.92 8.20
CA ALA A 126 -8.69 -6.19 7.42
C ALA A 126 -8.78 -7.53 6.65
N ALA A 127 -9.48 -8.53 7.19
CA ALA A 127 -9.75 -9.80 6.52
C ALA A 127 -10.52 -9.66 5.19
N CYS A 128 -11.22 -8.54 4.97
CA CYS A 128 -11.93 -8.26 3.71
C CYS A 128 -11.02 -7.69 2.61
N CYS A 129 -9.73 -7.41 2.91
CA CYS A 129 -8.87 -6.69 1.97
C CYS A 129 -8.12 -7.62 0.99
N THR A 130 -8.04 -8.91 1.23
CA THR A 130 -7.25 -9.84 0.38
C THR A 130 -8.14 -10.64 -0.59
N ASP A 131 -9.23 -11.20 -0.11
CA ASP A 131 -10.06 -12.09 -0.92
C ASP A 131 -10.58 -11.49 -2.25
N PRO A 132 -11.05 -10.22 -2.31
CA PRO A 132 -11.45 -9.63 -3.58
C PRO A 132 -10.29 -9.49 -4.58
N LEU A 133 -9.07 -9.23 -4.08
CA LEU A 133 -7.88 -9.09 -4.93
C LEU A 133 -7.50 -10.43 -5.54
N VAL A 134 -7.49 -11.50 -4.74
CA VAL A 134 -7.15 -12.85 -5.21
C VAL A 134 -8.23 -13.39 -6.15
N SER A 135 -9.52 -13.16 -5.81
CA SER A 135 -10.64 -13.68 -6.59
C SER A 135 -10.85 -12.99 -7.93
N TYR A 136 -10.64 -11.67 -7.97
CA TYR A 136 -10.98 -10.85 -9.14
C TYR A 136 -9.78 -10.19 -9.81
N GLY A 137 -8.59 -10.18 -9.19
CA GLY A 137 -7.44 -9.40 -9.64
C GLY A 137 -7.02 -9.70 -11.07
N LYS A 138 -6.93 -10.98 -11.45
CA LYS A 138 -6.58 -11.37 -12.82
C LYS A 138 -7.58 -10.84 -13.84
N GLN A 139 -8.88 -11.06 -13.59
CA GLN A 139 -9.95 -10.59 -14.49
C GLN A 139 -10.02 -9.06 -14.51
N ALA A 140 -9.78 -8.38 -13.39
CA ALA A 140 -9.75 -6.93 -13.32
C ALA A 140 -8.64 -6.34 -14.19
N LEU A 141 -7.45 -6.95 -14.20
CA LEU A 141 -6.35 -6.55 -15.08
C LEU A 141 -6.68 -6.79 -16.56
N GLU A 142 -7.34 -7.90 -16.89
CA GLU A 142 -7.83 -8.15 -18.26
C GLU A 142 -8.85 -7.09 -18.71
N GLN A 143 -9.78 -6.71 -17.82
CA GLN A 143 -10.76 -5.64 -18.08
C GLN A 143 -10.07 -4.27 -18.23
N CYS A 144 -9.07 -3.96 -17.41
CA CYS A 144 -8.29 -2.72 -17.54
C CYS A 144 -7.52 -2.66 -18.87
N ARG A 145 -6.88 -3.76 -19.30
CA ARG A 145 -6.22 -3.83 -20.64
C ARG A 145 -7.20 -3.60 -21.80
N ALA A 146 -8.43 -4.00 -21.60
CA ALA A 146 -9.49 -3.82 -22.60
C ALA A 146 -10.19 -2.44 -22.48
N ASN A 147 -9.82 -1.60 -21.52
CA ASN A 147 -10.50 -0.33 -21.17
C ASN A 147 -12.00 -0.54 -20.86
N VAL A 148 -12.34 -1.62 -20.15
CA VAL A 148 -13.72 -1.98 -19.81
C VAL A 148 -13.95 -1.89 -18.31
N ALA A 149 -14.90 -1.07 -17.89
CA ALA A 149 -15.39 -1.00 -16.51
C ALA A 149 -16.30 -2.18 -16.19
N GLY A 150 -15.70 -3.35 -15.95
CA GLY A 150 -16.45 -4.56 -15.58
C GLY A 150 -16.53 -4.78 -14.07
N ASP A 151 -17.32 -5.77 -13.66
CA ASP A 151 -17.56 -6.06 -12.23
C ASP A 151 -16.29 -6.43 -11.49
N ALA A 152 -15.39 -7.21 -12.08
CA ALA A 152 -14.13 -7.59 -11.43
C ALA A 152 -13.26 -6.37 -11.15
N LEU A 153 -13.13 -5.44 -12.12
CA LEU A 153 -12.40 -4.19 -11.93
C LEU A 153 -13.03 -3.35 -10.83
N ALA A 154 -14.36 -3.27 -10.78
CA ALA A 154 -15.06 -2.54 -9.73
C ALA A 154 -14.80 -3.14 -8.34
N GLN A 155 -14.83 -4.48 -8.18
CA GLN A 155 -14.54 -5.14 -6.91
C GLN A 155 -13.10 -4.86 -6.44
N VAL A 156 -12.13 -4.94 -7.36
CA VAL A 156 -10.71 -4.67 -7.06
C VAL A 156 -10.48 -3.20 -6.73
N ALA A 157 -11.05 -2.27 -7.50
CA ALA A 157 -10.93 -0.83 -7.24
C ALA A 157 -11.54 -0.44 -5.89
N LEU A 158 -12.72 -0.97 -5.54
CA LEU A 158 -13.35 -0.78 -4.23
C LEU A 158 -12.50 -1.37 -3.10
N CYS A 159 -11.91 -2.54 -3.31
CA CYS A 159 -11.01 -3.14 -2.33
C CYS A 159 -9.78 -2.27 -2.08
N ILE A 160 -9.08 -1.84 -3.15
CA ILE A 160 -7.88 -1.01 -3.06
C ILE A 160 -8.18 0.36 -2.43
N ILE A 161 -9.26 1.03 -2.85
CA ILE A 161 -9.53 2.40 -2.43
C ILE A 161 -10.29 2.42 -1.10
N VAL A 162 -11.40 1.68 -1.00
CA VAL A 162 -12.34 1.81 0.10
C VAL A 162 -12.01 0.86 1.24
N SER A 163 -11.89 -0.46 0.97
CA SER A 163 -11.67 -1.44 2.05
C SER A 163 -10.37 -1.16 2.79
N THR A 164 -9.25 -1.04 2.05
CA THR A 164 -7.96 -0.75 2.67
C THR A 164 -7.93 0.63 3.34
N GLY A 165 -8.65 1.61 2.79
CA GLY A 165 -8.73 2.96 3.35
C GLY A 165 -9.51 3.04 4.65
N ILE A 166 -10.65 2.35 4.76
CA ILE A 166 -11.40 2.25 6.01
C ILE A 166 -10.56 1.56 7.08
N VAL A 167 -9.90 0.45 6.73
CA VAL A 167 -8.99 -0.25 7.65
C VAL A 167 -7.86 0.68 8.10
N SER A 168 -7.25 1.44 7.18
CA SER A 168 -6.20 2.40 7.51
C SER A 168 -6.67 3.47 8.50
N ASN A 169 -7.86 4.03 8.30
CA ASN A 169 -8.44 5.02 9.21
C ASN A 169 -8.71 4.45 10.62
N PHE A 170 -9.08 3.17 10.72
CA PHE A 170 -9.35 2.52 11.99
C PHE A 170 -8.09 2.00 12.70
N THR A 171 -7.01 1.79 11.98
CA THR A 171 -5.76 1.24 12.51
C THR A 171 -4.65 2.28 12.68
N THR A 172 -4.97 3.57 12.45
CA THR A 172 -4.00 4.66 12.54
C THR A 172 -4.61 5.89 13.19
N THR A 173 -3.88 6.48 14.14
CA THR A 173 -4.12 7.84 14.64
C THR A 173 -2.80 8.58 14.77
N ALA A 174 -2.84 9.90 14.68
CA ALA A 174 -1.65 10.74 14.71
C ALA A 174 -0.77 10.56 15.96
N ASN A 175 -1.35 10.24 17.11
CA ASN A 175 -0.67 10.34 18.40
C ASN A 175 -0.91 9.17 19.35
N ASP A 176 -1.62 8.12 18.93
CA ASP A 176 -2.03 7.05 19.86
C ASP A 176 -1.54 5.68 19.38
N TYR A 177 -1.94 5.25 18.21
CA TYR A 177 -1.55 3.95 17.67
C TYR A 177 -1.34 3.97 16.15
N TYR A 178 -0.47 3.08 15.69
CA TYR A 178 -0.23 2.81 14.29
C TYR A 178 -0.11 1.31 14.07
N TYR A 179 -1.11 0.69 13.43
CA TYR A 179 -1.15 -0.73 13.11
C TYR A 179 -1.37 -0.97 11.61
N ASN A 180 -1.15 0.06 10.81
CA ASN A 180 -1.55 0.15 9.42
C ASN A 180 -0.61 -0.57 8.45
N SER A 181 0.69 -0.55 8.73
CA SER A 181 1.73 -1.19 7.91
C SER A 181 2.87 -1.72 8.78
N SER A 182 3.67 -2.65 8.24
CA SER A 182 4.74 -3.34 8.95
C SER A 182 5.84 -3.84 8.01
N LEU A 183 6.22 -5.12 8.10
CA LEU A 183 7.37 -5.69 7.41
C LEU A 183 7.28 -5.72 5.89
N ALA A 184 6.07 -5.74 5.31
CA ALA A 184 5.92 -5.66 3.87
C ALA A 184 6.37 -4.29 3.34
N HIS A 185 5.93 -3.22 3.98
CA HIS A 185 6.37 -1.86 3.69
C HIS A 185 7.83 -1.61 4.07
N CYS A 186 8.38 -2.33 5.06
CA CYS A 186 9.80 -2.25 5.40
C CYS A 186 10.70 -2.66 4.23
N VAL A 187 10.31 -3.64 3.41
CA VAL A 187 11.03 -3.97 2.17
C VAL A 187 11.02 -2.77 1.22
N TYR A 188 9.85 -2.16 1.01
CA TYR A 188 9.72 -1.00 0.14
C TYR A 188 10.57 0.19 0.61
N TYR A 189 10.61 0.52 1.90
CA TYR A 189 11.42 1.65 2.35
C TYR A 189 12.93 1.46 2.19
N GLY A 190 13.40 0.22 2.17
CA GLY A 190 14.80 -0.10 1.96
C GLY A 190 15.21 -0.23 0.49
N ALA A 191 14.34 -0.76 -0.34
CA ALA A 191 14.63 -1.05 -1.75
C ALA A 191 15.05 0.19 -2.57
N PRO A 192 14.47 1.40 -2.42
CA PRO A 192 14.90 2.59 -3.15
C PRO A 192 16.33 3.05 -2.88
N LEU A 193 16.97 2.56 -1.81
CA LEU A 193 18.41 2.82 -1.58
C LEU A 193 19.30 2.06 -2.57
N VAL A 194 18.74 1.07 -3.26
CA VAL A 194 19.37 0.38 -4.39
C VAL A 194 18.87 1.04 -5.67
N PRO A 195 19.71 1.78 -6.41
CA PRO A 195 19.26 2.65 -7.51
C PRO A 195 18.42 1.93 -8.58
N ALA A 196 18.77 0.70 -8.95
CA ALA A 196 18.01 -0.09 -9.91
C ALA A 196 16.58 -0.35 -9.40
N SER A 197 16.43 -0.83 -8.17
CA SER A 197 15.14 -1.09 -7.56
C SER A 197 14.31 0.20 -7.41
N GLY A 198 14.91 1.27 -6.92
CA GLY A 198 14.21 2.53 -6.63
C GLY A 198 13.69 3.28 -7.85
N HIS A 199 14.35 3.15 -9.01
CA HIS A 199 13.96 3.88 -10.23
C HIS A 199 13.00 3.12 -11.13
N ASN A 200 13.06 1.79 -11.13
CA ASN A 200 12.38 0.97 -12.13
C ASN A 200 11.07 0.37 -11.62
N HIS A 201 10.85 0.33 -10.30
CA HIS A 201 9.75 -0.38 -9.69
C HIS A 201 8.75 0.53 -8.98
N LEU A 202 7.47 0.17 -9.08
CA LEU A 202 6.39 0.88 -8.39
C LEU A 202 6.31 0.45 -6.91
N HIS A 203 5.76 1.34 -6.07
CA HIS A 203 5.57 1.11 -4.64
C HIS A 203 4.92 -0.26 -4.35
N GLY A 204 3.73 -0.49 -4.88
CA GLY A 204 2.98 -1.70 -4.60
C GLY A 204 3.59 -2.96 -5.22
N GLU A 205 4.39 -2.82 -6.30
CA GLU A 205 5.18 -3.90 -6.86
C GLU A 205 6.18 -4.44 -5.82
N ILE A 206 6.97 -3.55 -5.20
CA ILE A 206 7.93 -3.94 -4.16
C ILE A 206 7.21 -4.43 -2.90
N VAL A 207 6.11 -3.77 -2.49
CA VAL A 207 5.31 -4.17 -1.33
C VAL A 207 4.76 -5.59 -1.51
N SER A 208 4.38 -6.01 -2.71
CA SER A 208 3.86 -7.36 -2.95
C SER A 208 4.88 -8.47 -2.65
N PHE A 209 6.17 -8.26 -2.98
CA PHE A 209 7.25 -9.15 -2.53
C PHE A 209 7.47 -9.02 -1.02
N GLY A 210 7.31 -7.83 -0.48
CA GLY A 210 7.35 -7.56 0.96
C GLY A 210 6.30 -8.38 1.73
N VAL A 211 5.10 -8.59 1.17
CA VAL A 211 4.07 -9.48 1.76
C VAL A 211 4.58 -10.91 1.88
N LEU A 212 5.23 -11.44 0.84
CA LEU A 212 5.84 -12.78 0.90
C LEU A 212 6.94 -12.85 1.96
N THR A 213 7.74 -11.80 2.08
CA THR A 213 8.76 -11.68 3.13
C THR A 213 8.14 -11.65 4.53
N LEU A 214 7.08 -10.84 4.75
CA LEU A 214 6.37 -10.76 6.03
C LEU A 214 5.83 -12.12 6.44
N LEU A 215 5.10 -12.80 5.54
CA LEU A 215 4.52 -14.11 5.81
C LEU A 215 5.56 -15.19 6.06
N THR A 216 6.74 -15.08 5.43
CA THR A 216 7.89 -15.95 5.67
C THR A 216 8.49 -15.67 7.06
N TYR A 217 8.67 -14.41 7.43
CA TYR A 217 9.12 -14.00 8.75
C TYR A 217 8.18 -14.50 9.86
N ASP A 218 6.88 -14.36 9.62
CA ASP A 218 5.81 -14.80 10.53
C ASP A 218 5.57 -16.32 10.53
N LYS A 219 6.30 -17.07 9.68
CA LYS A 219 6.16 -18.51 9.49
C LYS A 219 4.76 -18.98 9.04
N ASN A 220 3.99 -18.07 8.44
CA ASN A 220 2.70 -18.37 7.82
C ASN A 220 2.92 -18.85 6.37
N PHE A 221 3.56 -19.99 6.22
CA PHE A 221 3.96 -20.52 4.91
C PHE A 221 2.78 -20.88 4.02
N ALA A 222 1.66 -21.30 4.60
CA ALA A 222 0.46 -21.65 3.83
C ALA A 222 -0.09 -20.40 3.10
N ARG A 223 -0.24 -19.29 3.83
CA ARG A 223 -0.72 -18.03 3.23
C ARG A 223 0.32 -17.44 2.28
N ARG A 224 1.61 -17.54 2.61
CA ARG A 224 2.69 -17.14 1.70
C ARG A 224 2.59 -17.87 0.36
N ASP A 225 2.44 -19.19 0.36
CA ASP A 225 2.42 -19.99 -0.87
C ASP A 225 1.18 -19.72 -1.71
N GLU A 226 0.04 -19.43 -1.08
CA GLU A 226 -1.18 -18.97 -1.74
C GLU A 226 -0.95 -17.64 -2.45
N LEU A 227 -0.44 -16.62 -1.73
CA LEU A 227 -0.20 -15.30 -2.31
C LEU A 227 0.96 -15.29 -3.31
N LEU A 228 1.96 -16.15 -3.14
CA LEU A 228 3.02 -16.37 -4.11
C LEU A 228 2.44 -16.90 -5.44
N ALA A 229 1.55 -17.88 -5.39
CA ALA A 229 0.88 -18.40 -6.58
C ALA A 229 0.02 -17.32 -7.25
N PHE A 230 -0.70 -16.53 -6.47
CA PHE A 230 -1.46 -15.40 -6.99
C PHE A 230 -0.54 -14.36 -7.66
N ASN A 231 0.51 -13.90 -6.97
CA ASN A 231 1.47 -12.93 -7.49
C ASN A 231 2.05 -13.41 -8.83
N ALA A 232 2.53 -14.65 -8.89
CA ALA A 232 3.04 -15.23 -10.14
C ALA A 232 2.00 -15.24 -11.26
N SER A 233 0.72 -15.53 -10.94
CA SER A 233 -0.38 -15.60 -11.92
C SER A 233 -0.74 -14.27 -12.57
N VAL A 234 -0.44 -13.14 -11.89
CA VAL A 234 -0.71 -11.78 -12.36
C VAL A 234 0.57 -10.99 -12.69
N GLY A 235 1.73 -11.65 -12.61
CA GLY A 235 3.03 -11.06 -12.92
C GLY A 235 3.59 -10.13 -11.83
N LEU A 236 3.04 -10.15 -10.61
CA LEU A 236 3.65 -9.48 -9.45
C LEU A 236 4.92 -10.24 -9.02
N PRO A 237 5.94 -9.53 -8.48
CA PRO A 237 7.21 -10.16 -8.13
C PRO A 237 7.07 -11.23 -7.04
N VAL A 238 7.79 -12.33 -7.26
CA VAL A 238 7.93 -13.45 -6.33
C VAL A 238 9.39 -13.73 -5.99
N THR A 239 10.34 -13.02 -6.62
CA THR A 239 11.78 -13.14 -6.37
C THR A 239 12.43 -11.77 -6.23
N LEU A 240 13.57 -11.72 -5.54
CA LEU A 240 14.40 -10.51 -5.42
C LEU A 240 14.84 -9.97 -6.78
N ALA A 241 15.20 -10.85 -7.71
CA ALA A 241 15.64 -10.44 -9.04
C ALA A 241 14.56 -9.70 -9.82
N GLN A 242 13.27 -9.99 -9.60
CA GLN A 242 12.16 -9.30 -10.25
C GLN A 242 11.91 -7.88 -9.73
N ILE A 243 12.51 -7.51 -8.61
CA ILE A 243 12.55 -6.14 -8.07
C ILE A 243 13.96 -5.55 -8.06
N GLU A 244 14.85 -6.12 -8.87
CA GLU A 244 16.25 -5.70 -9.06
C GLU A 244 17.06 -5.58 -7.74
N LEU A 245 16.74 -6.45 -6.76
CA LEU A 245 17.54 -6.64 -5.56
C LEU A 245 18.40 -7.91 -5.68
N THR A 246 19.57 -7.84 -5.07
CA THR A 246 20.50 -8.96 -4.96
C THR A 246 20.77 -9.32 -3.50
N GLU A 247 21.44 -10.44 -3.26
CA GLU A 247 21.87 -10.86 -1.91
C GLU A 247 22.67 -9.76 -1.19
N ASN A 248 23.49 -9.01 -1.92
CA ASN A 248 24.34 -7.96 -1.34
C ASN A 248 23.55 -6.74 -0.83
N ASP A 249 22.32 -6.56 -1.30
CA ASP A 249 21.47 -5.41 -0.98
C ASP A 249 20.64 -5.62 0.29
N LEU A 250 20.45 -6.89 0.70
CA LEU A 250 19.51 -7.24 1.77
C LEU A 250 19.86 -6.60 3.12
N GLN A 251 21.15 -6.46 3.43
CA GLN A 251 21.57 -5.79 4.65
C GLN A 251 21.23 -4.30 4.60
N THR A 252 21.42 -3.65 3.47
CA THR A 252 21.04 -2.23 3.27
C THR A 252 19.54 -2.03 3.45
N VAL A 253 18.73 -2.92 2.88
CA VAL A 253 17.27 -2.92 3.05
C VAL A 253 16.88 -3.07 4.53
N ALA A 254 17.49 -4.04 5.23
CA ALA A 254 17.21 -4.29 6.65
C ALA A 254 17.67 -3.14 7.56
N ASP A 255 18.79 -2.50 7.25
CA ASP A 255 19.31 -1.37 8.02
C ASP A 255 18.36 -0.17 7.91
N LYS A 256 17.84 0.11 6.71
CA LYS A 256 16.82 1.14 6.51
C LYS A 256 15.50 0.77 7.17
N ALA A 257 15.02 -0.46 7.00
CA ALA A 257 13.80 -0.98 7.61
C ALA A 257 13.78 -0.76 9.13
N ALA A 258 14.90 -1.00 9.81
CA ALA A 258 15.01 -0.80 11.26
C ALA A 258 14.88 0.66 11.72
N THR A 259 14.90 1.63 10.82
CA THR A 259 14.77 3.07 11.14
C THR A 259 13.35 3.61 11.02
N VAL A 260 12.45 2.90 10.34
CA VAL A 260 11.08 3.39 10.08
C VAL A 260 10.10 2.99 11.19
N LEU A 261 8.94 3.66 11.22
CA LEU A 261 7.89 3.43 12.22
C LEU A 261 7.37 1.99 12.15
N GLU A 262 7.18 1.47 10.97
CA GLU A 262 6.61 0.15 10.64
C GLU A 262 7.37 -1.00 11.28
N TRP A 263 8.68 -0.83 11.50
CA TRP A 263 9.54 -1.80 12.20
C TRP A 263 9.17 -1.99 13.68
N ARG A 264 8.44 -1.04 14.27
CA ARG A 264 8.16 -0.99 15.71
C ARG A 264 6.68 -1.17 16.05
N CYS A 265 5.84 -1.41 15.04
CA CYS A 265 4.38 -1.42 15.21
C CYS A 265 3.83 -2.71 15.80
N SER A 266 4.60 -3.80 15.81
CA SER A 266 4.22 -5.09 16.41
C SER A 266 4.66 -5.18 17.88
N LEU A 267 3.99 -6.04 18.65
CA LEU A 267 4.51 -6.48 19.96
C LEU A 267 5.72 -7.40 19.84
N GLN A 268 5.85 -8.08 18.70
CA GLN A 268 7.03 -8.88 18.42
C GLN A 268 8.22 -7.98 18.11
N THR A 269 9.35 -8.22 18.74
CA THR A 269 10.61 -7.54 18.40
C THR A 269 11.17 -8.15 17.13
N PHE A 270 11.33 -7.33 16.09
CA PHE A 270 11.95 -7.74 14.85
C PHE A 270 13.49 -7.63 14.96
N THR A 271 14.21 -8.53 14.28
CA THR A 271 15.65 -8.46 14.13
C THR A 271 16.04 -8.38 12.65
N LYS A 272 17.11 -7.64 12.37
CA LYS A 272 17.59 -7.47 10.98
C LYS A 272 18.03 -8.80 10.37
N GLU A 273 18.66 -9.64 11.15
CA GLU A 273 19.14 -10.97 10.73
C GLU A 273 17.97 -11.87 10.31
N ALA A 274 16.89 -11.91 11.13
CA ALA A 274 15.70 -12.70 10.79
C ALA A 274 14.95 -12.10 9.58
N PHE A 275 14.95 -10.78 9.42
CA PHE A 275 14.32 -10.12 8.28
C PHE A 275 15.08 -10.37 6.97
N VAL A 276 16.42 -10.29 7.00
CA VAL A 276 17.29 -10.69 5.87
C VAL A 276 17.06 -12.16 5.51
N GLN A 277 16.98 -13.04 6.51
CA GLN A 277 16.72 -14.45 6.25
C GLN A 277 15.33 -14.67 5.64
N ALA A 278 14.31 -13.94 6.10
CA ALA A 278 12.96 -14.03 5.55
C ALA A 278 12.90 -13.59 4.08
N MET A 279 13.64 -12.53 3.68
CA MET A 279 13.76 -12.13 2.28
C MET A 279 14.41 -13.21 1.43
N ARG A 280 15.49 -13.87 1.92
CA ARG A 280 16.13 -15.00 1.24
C ARG A 280 15.20 -16.19 1.07
N ASP A 281 14.47 -16.53 2.11
CA ASP A 281 13.57 -17.69 2.10
C ASP A 281 12.34 -17.43 1.22
N ALA A 282 11.84 -16.21 1.17
CA ALA A 282 10.79 -15.79 0.24
C ALA A 282 11.27 -15.88 -1.21
N ASP A 283 12.46 -15.38 -1.51
CA ASP A 283 13.12 -15.48 -2.82
C ASP A 283 13.32 -16.93 -3.26
N ALA A 284 13.82 -17.77 -2.35
CA ALA A 284 14.00 -19.20 -2.61
C ALA A 284 12.68 -19.92 -2.91
N ALA A 285 11.61 -19.56 -2.18
CA ALA A 285 10.27 -20.09 -2.44
C ALA A 285 9.75 -19.65 -3.83
N GLY A 286 9.94 -18.38 -4.19
CA GLY A 286 9.58 -17.86 -5.50
C GLY A 286 10.34 -18.53 -6.65
N LYS A 287 11.66 -18.66 -6.53
CA LYS A 287 12.51 -19.38 -7.50
C LYS A 287 12.07 -20.83 -7.68
N LYS A 288 11.80 -21.52 -6.57
CA LYS A 288 11.30 -22.91 -6.60
C LYS A 288 9.95 -23.01 -7.30
N TYR A 289 9.03 -22.07 -7.03
CA TYR A 289 7.72 -22.04 -7.67
C TYR A 289 7.85 -21.87 -9.18
N LEU A 290 8.63 -20.88 -9.63
CA LEU A 290 8.85 -20.59 -11.06
C LEU A 290 9.53 -21.74 -11.79
N ALA A 291 10.45 -22.47 -11.15
CA ALA A 291 11.13 -23.62 -11.74
C ALA A 291 10.23 -24.86 -11.93
N ASN A 292 9.06 -24.89 -11.29
CA ASN A 292 8.11 -26.00 -11.37
C ASN A 292 6.91 -25.68 -12.29
N GLN A 293 6.88 -24.50 -12.93
CA GLN A 293 5.90 -24.13 -13.96
C GLN A 293 6.42 -24.40 -15.38
#